data_c58d4908d48646d7e7a9c088684f7c35
#
_entry.id   c58d4908d48646d7e7a9c088684f7c35
#
_cell.length_a   1.000
_cell.length_b   1.000
_cell.length_c   1.000
_cell.angle_alpha   90.00
_cell.angle_beta   90.00
_cell.angle_gamma   90.00
#
_symmetry.space_group_name_H-M   'P 1'
#
loop_
_entity.id
_entity.type
_entity.pdbx_description
1 polymer ?
#
loop_
_entity_poly.entity_id
_entity_poly.type
_entity_poly.pdbx_seq_one_letter_code
_entity_poly.pdbx_strand_id
1 'polypeptide(L)'
;MKLAILSRQPDSYSTMRLHLAALDRGHEVDVLDTLRFAIDLAGDGPDMAHRSQPIEDYDAIIPRIGASITYFGTAVVRQFEQMDIYTPNTANGIANSRDKLRAIQIMSRHEIGIPATAFARNRDDVLPAIERVGGAPVVIKLLEGTQGIGVILAPDTRVASAIIETLQSAKQNVLIQAFVEESRGRDVRALVVGDRVVGAMRRTAAGDEFRSNVHRGGTVEAVDLDEEYEATAVRAAQIMGLRVAGVDMLEGTDGPLVMEVNSSPGLEGIEEATGLDIAGEVVDFVDNQVAFPELDVRQRLSVSTGYGVAEMLVREDGLWVGQTIGESGLLDRDISVLTLHRGAQVIPNPRGQRMLEANDRLLCFGRLEEMRDMIPDRRRRRSKVRPLPIDPESGRPVDDEIEV
;
A
#
# COMPACT_ATOMS: atom_id res chain seq x y z
N MET A 1 -4.22 -20.05 5.10
CA MET A 1 -2.91 -19.75 4.47
C MET A 1 -1.82 -19.68 5.52
N LYS A 2 -0.58 -19.84 5.10
CA LYS A 2 0.61 -19.58 5.91
C LYS A 2 1.20 -18.23 5.56
N LEU A 3 1.31 -17.33 6.53
CA LEU A 3 1.63 -15.91 6.35
C LEU A 3 2.92 -15.55 7.10
N ALA A 4 3.81 -14.75 6.48
CA ALA A 4 4.92 -14.14 7.20
C ALA A 4 4.75 -12.62 7.30
N ILE A 5 4.91 -12.05 8.49
CA ILE A 5 4.99 -10.60 8.70
C ILE A 5 6.47 -10.22 8.80
N LEU A 6 6.98 -9.45 7.85
CA LEU A 6 8.37 -9.00 7.84
C LEU A 6 8.50 -7.75 8.71
N SER A 7 8.98 -7.90 9.94
CA SER A 7 9.09 -6.78 10.89
C SER A 7 10.34 -6.89 11.76
N ARG A 8 11.00 -5.75 12.00
CA ARG A 8 12.07 -5.62 13.00
C ARG A 8 11.56 -5.37 14.42
N GLN A 9 10.27 -5.09 14.53
CA GLN A 9 9.63 -4.71 15.80
C GLN A 9 8.41 -5.61 16.01
N PRO A 10 8.62 -6.87 16.46
CA PRO A 10 7.53 -7.80 16.68
C PRO A 10 6.51 -7.25 17.68
N ASP A 11 6.97 -6.55 18.72
CA ASP A 11 6.14 -6.02 19.80
C ASP A 11 5.48 -4.66 19.47
N SER A 12 5.67 -4.13 18.23
CA SER A 12 4.98 -2.89 17.85
C SER A 12 3.48 -3.15 17.69
N TYR A 13 2.65 -2.21 18.11
CA TYR A 13 1.19 -2.27 17.97
C TYR A 13 0.76 -2.84 16.60
N SER A 14 1.24 -2.24 15.51
CA SER A 14 0.83 -2.65 14.17
C SER A 14 1.24 -4.08 13.80
N THR A 15 2.41 -4.55 14.25
CA THR A 15 2.86 -5.92 14.00
C THR A 15 2.02 -6.91 14.80
N MET A 16 1.80 -6.63 16.10
CA MET A 16 0.95 -7.46 16.96
C MET A 16 -0.49 -7.54 16.45
N ARG A 17 -1.07 -6.39 16.05
CA ARG A 17 -2.44 -6.37 15.49
C ARG A 17 -2.57 -7.22 14.22
N LEU A 18 -1.61 -7.15 13.30
CA LEU A 18 -1.60 -7.99 12.10
C LEU A 18 -1.45 -9.49 12.46
N HIS A 19 -0.58 -9.79 13.42
CA HIS A 19 -0.37 -11.16 13.90
C HIS A 19 -1.66 -11.72 14.51
N LEU A 20 -2.27 -11.02 15.48
CA LEU A 20 -3.52 -11.42 16.10
C LEU A 20 -4.66 -11.53 15.08
N ALA A 21 -4.81 -10.56 14.19
CA ALA A 21 -5.84 -10.59 13.17
C ALA A 21 -5.71 -11.80 12.22
N ALA A 22 -4.49 -12.27 11.96
CA ALA A 22 -4.24 -13.49 11.18
C ALA A 22 -4.63 -14.75 11.96
N LEU A 23 -4.24 -14.84 13.24
CA LEU A 23 -4.62 -15.97 14.11
C LEU A 23 -6.15 -16.06 14.27
N ASP A 24 -6.83 -14.96 14.55
CA ASP A 24 -8.30 -14.89 14.69
C ASP A 24 -9.05 -15.39 13.44
N ARG A 25 -8.38 -15.34 12.28
CA ARG A 25 -8.91 -15.81 10.99
C ARG A 25 -8.50 -17.24 10.67
N GLY A 26 -7.78 -17.90 11.60
CA GLY A 26 -7.36 -19.30 11.49
C GLY A 26 -6.19 -19.50 10.51
N HIS A 27 -5.35 -18.46 10.32
CA HIS A 27 -4.14 -18.58 9.52
C HIS A 27 -2.94 -18.96 10.41
N GLU A 28 -1.98 -19.67 9.82
CA GLU A 28 -0.64 -19.80 10.40
C GLU A 28 0.13 -18.52 10.11
N VAL A 29 0.79 -17.95 11.11
CA VAL A 29 1.49 -16.67 10.93
C VAL A 29 2.78 -16.62 11.74
N ASP A 30 3.86 -16.21 11.06
CA ASP A 30 5.18 -15.98 11.65
C ASP A 30 5.56 -14.50 11.55
N VAL A 31 6.26 -13.99 12.58
CA VAL A 31 6.88 -12.66 12.54
C VAL A 31 8.38 -12.84 12.34
N LEU A 32 8.87 -12.44 11.16
CA LEU A 32 10.25 -12.63 10.77
C LEU A 32 11.03 -11.32 10.79
N ASP A 33 12.15 -11.30 11.52
CA ASP A 33 13.06 -10.14 11.53
C ASP A 33 13.69 -9.96 10.14
N THR A 34 13.32 -8.87 9.46
CA THR A 34 13.78 -8.56 8.10
C THR A 34 15.30 -8.54 7.96
N LEU A 35 16.06 -8.21 9.01
CA LEU A 35 17.53 -8.17 8.95
C LEU A 35 18.21 -9.53 9.18
N ARG A 36 17.45 -10.58 9.44
CA ARG A 36 17.98 -11.93 9.68
C ARG A 36 17.90 -12.86 8.46
N PHE A 37 17.52 -12.30 7.30
CA PHE A 37 17.53 -13.04 6.04
C PHE A 37 18.93 -13.09 5.43
N ALA A 38 19.24 -14.22 4.80
CA ALA A 38 20.32 -14.39 3.85
C ALA A 38 19.70 -14.76 2.50
N ILE A 39 20.03 -14.01 1.46
CA ILE A 39 19.53 -14.22 0.10
C ILE A 39 20.53 -15.09 -0.62
N ASP A 40 20.10 -16.26 -1.13
CA ASP A 40 20.92 -17.14 -1.94
C ASP A 40 20.65 -16.87 -3.43
N LEU A 41 21.73 -16.62 -4.17
CA LEU A 41 21.70 -16.29 -5.58
C LEU A 41 22.44 -17.35 -6.43
N ALA A 42 22.53 -18.57 -5.91
CA ALA A 42 23.09 -19.70 -6.66
C ALA A 42 22.18 -20.12 -7.84
N GLY A 43 22.71 -20.84 -8.82
CA GLY A 43 22.07 -21.07 -10.11
C GLY A 43 20.83 -21.99 -10.13
N ASP A 44 20.40 -22.54 -9.00
CA ASP A 44 19.29 -23.52 -8.91
C ASP A 44 17.90 -22.87 -8.68
N GLY A 45 17.83 -21.54 -8.70
CA GLY A 45 16.63 -20.74 -8.49
C GLY A 45 16.78 -19.73 -7.34
N PRO A 46 15.76 -18.87 -7.13
CA PRO A 46 15.75 -17.93 -6.02
C PRO A 46 15.47 -18.68 -4.72
N ASP A 47 16.33 -18.48 -3.71
CA ASP A 47 16.17 -19.07 -2.38
C ASP A 47 16.63 -18.11 -1.28
N MET A 48 16.21 -18.37 -0.05
CA MET A 48 16.58 -17.61 1.13
C MET A 48 16.65 -18.47 2.39
N ALA A 49 17.45 -18.01 3.35
CA ALA A 49 17.42 -18.53 4.71
C ALA A 49 17.08 -17.41 5.70
N HIS A 50 16.36 -17.74 6.76
CA HIS A 50 16.12 -16.87 7.93
C HIS A 50 16.81 -17.46 9.14
N ARG A 51 17.70 -16.68 9.80
CA ARG A 51 18.51 -17.15 10.93
C ARG A 51 19.26 -18.46 10.63
N SER A 52 19.82 -18.58 9.42
CA SER A 52 20.56 -19.76 8.94
C SER A 52 19.73 -21.05 8.78
N GLN A 53 18.40 -20.94 8.82
CA GLN A 53 17.49 -22.03 8.49
C GLN A 53 16.80 -21.71 7.16
N PRO A 54 16.59 -22.71 6.27
CA PRO A 54 15.76 -22.52 5.09
C PRO A 54 14.42 -21.92 5.50
N ILE A 55 13.87 -21.04 4.67
CA ILE A 55 12.53 -20.53 4.94
C ILE A 55 11.48 -21.61 4.66
N GLU A 56 10.36 -21.50 5.35
CA GLU A 56 9.22 -22.36 5.11
C GLU A 56 8.41 -21.89 3.90
N ASP A 57 7.53 -22.74 3.39
CA ASP A 57 6.63 -22.40 2.28
C ASP A 57 5.52 -21.45 2.79
N TYR A 58 5.64 -20.16 2.48
CA TYR A 58 4.63 -19.17 2.78
C TYR A 58 3.74 -18.94 1.56
N ASP A 59 2.43 -18.76 1.79
CA ASP A 59 1.49 -18.33 0.75
C ASP A 59 1.62 -16.83 0.46
N ALA A 60 1.93 -16.03 1.50
CA ALA A 60 2.06 -14.58 1.39
C ALA A 60 2.99 -13.99 2.45
N ILE A 61 3.46 -12.76 2.16
CA ILE A 61 4.14 -11.93 3.15
C ILE A 61 3.43 -10.59 3.31
N ILE A 62 3.48 -10.02 4.53
CA ILE A 62 3.10 -8.62 4.80
C ILE A 62 4.36 -7.84 5.17
N PRO A 63 4.90 -6.99 4.27
CA PRO A 63 6.12 -6.25 4.55
C PRO A 63 5.86 -5.03 5.45
N ARG A 64 6.57 -4.96 6.59
CA ARG A 64 6.62 -3.82 7.51
C ARG A 64 8.01 -3.18 7.44
N ILE A 65 8.39 -2.68 6.26
CA ILE A 65 9.74 -2.18 5.99
C ILE A 65 9.86 -0.73 6.46
N GLY A 66 10.65 -0.51 7.49
CA GLY A 66 10.97 0.83 8.02
C GLY A 66 11.97 1.60 7.14
N ALA A 67 12.02 2.93 7.29
CA ALA A 67 12.90 3.79 6.49
C ALA A 67 14.39 3.43 6.63
N SER A 68 14.84 3.07 7.83
CA SER A 68 16.25 2.74 8.11
C SER A 68 16.76 1.47 7.43
N ILE A 69 15.87 0.61 6.93
CA ILE A 69 16.23 -0.66 6.30
C ILE A 69 15.67 -0.81 4.88
N THR A 70 15.26 0.30 4.25
CA THR A 70 14.57 0.26 2.95
C THR A 70 15.36 -0.54 1.91
N TYR A 71 16.67 -0.31 1.79
CA TYR A 71 17.49 -1.01 0.79
C TYR A 71 17.44 -2.53 0.96
N PHE A 72 17.79 -3.03 2.14
CA PHE A 72 17.82 -4.46 2.41
C PHE A 72 16.40 -5.06 2.49
N GLY A 73 15.47 -4.35 3.11
CA GLY A 73 14.08 -4.79 3.23
C GLY A 73 13.41 -4.97 1.87
N THR A 74 13.63 -4.06 0.91
CA THR A 74 13.13 -4.22 -0.46
C THR A 74 13.84 -5.33 -1.23
N ALA A 75 15.12 -5.63 -0.92
CA ALA A 75 15.79 -6.79 -1.48
C ALA A 75 15.15 -8.10 -1.02
N VAL A 76 14.82 -8.22 0.28
CA VAL A 76 14.12 -9.37 0.85
C VAL A 76 12.72 -9.52 0.23
N VAL A 77 11.93 -8.43 0.15
CA VAL A 77 10.60 -8.47 -0.49
C VAL A 77 10.71 -8.92 -1.96
N ARG A 78 11.67 -8.38 -2.70
CA ARG A 78 11.90 -8.78 -4.11
C ARG A 78 12.27 -10.25 -4.24
N GLN A 79 13.01 -10.80 -3.28
CA GLN A 79 13.35 -12.23 -3.31
C GLN A 79 12.09 -13.08 -3.12
N PHE A 80 11.19 -12.72 -2.21
CA PHE A 80 9.88 -13.38 -2.09
C PHE A 80 9.05 -13.27 -3.36
N GLU A 81 9.06 -12.10 -4.03
CA GLU A 81 8.41 -11.93 -5.35
C GLU A 81 9.00 -12.87 -6.42
N GLN A 82 10.32 -13.11 -6.41
CA GLN A 82 10.98 -14.04 -7.34
C GLN A 82 10.68 -15.51 -7.01
N MET A 83 10.26 -15.80 -5.79
CA MET A 83 9.82 -17.12 -5.33
C MET A 83 8.30 -17.32 -5.49
N ASP A 84 7.63 -16.43 -6.24
CA ASP A 84 6.18 -16.43 -6.49
C ASP A 84 5.32 -16.34 -5.21
N ILE A 85 5.87 -15.83 -4.10
CA ILE A 85 5.15 -15.61 -2.85
C ILE A 85 4.45 -14.24 -2.91
N TYR A 86 3.14 -14.25 -2.64
CA TYR A 86 2.34 -13.03 -2.74
C TYR A 86 2.77 -11.95 -1.74
N THR A 87 2.79 -10.70 -2.19
CA THR A 87 2.97 -9.53 -1.32
C THR A 87 2.00 -8.42 -1.73
N PRO A 88 1.25 -7.81 -0.79
CA PRO A 88 0.35 -6.70 -1.10
C PRO A 88 1.10 -5.44 -1.54
N ASN A 89 2.34 -5.28 -1.09
CA ASN A 89 3.19 -4.14 -1.41
C ASN A 89 4.48 -4.64 -2.07
N THR A 90 4.62 -4.36 -3.37
CA THR A 90 5.80 -4.78 -4.11
C THR A 90 7.07 -4.07 -3.63
N ALA A 91 8.23 -4.69 -3.83
CA ALA A 91 9.52 -4.06 -3.54
C ALA A 91 9.68 -2.71 -4.26
N ASN A 92 9.22 -2.62 -5.51
CA ASN A 92 9.21 -1.38 -6.27
C ASN A 92 8.23 -0.35 -5.67
N GLY A 93 7.04 -0.76 -5.26
CA GLY A 93 6.06 0.11 -4.61
C GLY A 93 6.59 0.71 -3.32
N ILE A 94 7.22 -0.12 -2.48
CA ILE A 94 7.88 0.32 -1.25
C ILE A 94 9.00 1.33 -1.57
N ALA A 95 9.87 1.03 -2.54
CA ALA A 95 10.95 1.93 -2.94
C ALA A 95 10.41 3.26 -3.51
N ASN A 96 9.37 3.23 -4.36
CA ASN A 96 8.72 4.42 -4.90
C ASN A 96 8.19 5.34 -3.80
N SER A 97 7.51 4.78 -2.81
CA SER A 97 6.91 5.56 -1.72
C SER A 97 7.94 6.12 -0.73
N ARG A 98 9.09 5.47 -0.60
CA ARG A 98 10.19 5.92 0.29
C ARG A 98 11.01 7.07 -0.28
N ASP A 99 11.15 7.15 -1.58
CA ASP A 99 11.82 8.27 -2.26
C ASP A 99 10.81 9.40 -2.49
N LYS A 100 10.89 10.45 -1.65
CA LYS A 100 9.95 11.58 -1.69
C LYS A 100 9.92 12.27 -3.05
N LEU A 101 11.08 12.46 -3.70
CA LEU A 101 11.11 13.12 -5.01
C LEU A 101 10.47 12.23 -6.07
N ARG A 102 10.80 10.95 -6.08
CA ARG A 102 10.22 9.98 -7.01
C ARG A 102 8.72 9.83 -6.82
N ALA A 103 8.25 9.79 -5.57
CA ALA A 103 6.82 9.74 -5.26
C ALA A 103 6.06 10.94 -5.87
N ILE A 104 6.58 12.15 -5.69
CA ILE A 104 6.00 13.38 -6.25
C ILE A 104 6.03 13.36 -7.79
N GLN A 105 7.14 12.90 -8.41
CA GLN A 105 7.24 12.76 -9.85
C GLN A 105 6.20 11.77 -10.42
N ILE A 106 5.98 10.64 -9.74
CA ILE A 106 4.95 9.66 -10.12
C ILE A 106 3.56 10.28 -10.00
N MET A 107 3.23 10.91 -8.87
CA MET A 107 1.94 11.55 -8.64
C MET A 107 1.67 12.66 -9.66
N SER A 108 2.64 13.53 -9.93
CA SER A 108 2.54 14.58 -10.92
C SER A 108 2.26 14.04 -12.33
N ARG A 109 2.96 12.98 -12.75
CA ARG A 109 2.72 12.33 -14.05
C ARG A 109 1.29 11.81 -14.22
N HIS A 110 0.69 11.36 -13.13
CA HIS A 110 -0.65 10.76 -13.11
C HIS A 110 -1.75 11.74 -12.71
N GLU A 111 -1.43 13.05 -12.70
CA GLU A 111 -2.38 14.12 -12.40
C GLU A 111 -3.09 13.97 -11.04
N ILE A 112 -2.39 13.39 -10.05
CA ILE A 112 -2.83 13.40 -8.67
C ILE A 112 -2.60 14.79 -8.09
N GLY A 113 -3.60 15.36 -7.44
CA GLY A 113 -3.47 16.61 -6.70
C GLY A 113 -2.33 16.55 -5.69
N ILE A 114 -1.34 17.41 -5.81
CA ILE A 114 -0.23 17.57 -4.87
C ILE A 114 0.00 19.06 -4.63
N PRO A 115 0.47 19.49 -3.46
CA PRO A 115 0.91 20.86 -3.29
C PRO A 115 2.00 21.18 -4.31
N ALA A 116 1.96 22.36 -4.92
CA ALA A 116 2.97 22.77 -5.91
C ALA A 116 4.38 22.56 -5.34
N THR A 117 5.19 21.78 -6.04
CA THR A 117 6.49 21.32 -5.53
C THR A 117 7.57 21.54 -6.57
N ALA A 118 8.72 22.03 -6.13
CA ALA A 118 9.92 22.20 -6.96
C ALA A 118 11.13 21.53 -6.27
N PHE A 119 12.08 21.09 -7.09
CA PHE A 119 13.38 20.63 -6.65
C PHE A 119 14.46 21.43 -7.36
N ALA A 120 15.33 22.06 -6.60
CA ALA A 120 16.47 22.82 -7.12
C ALA A 120 17.74 22.37 -6.40
N ARG A 121 18.76 22.00 -7.18
CA ARG A 121 20.07 21.62 -6.67
C ARG A 121 21.09 22.73 -6.76
N ASN A 122 20.96 23.58 -7.78
CA ASN A 122 21.84 24.73 -7.96
C ASN A 122 21.27 25.94 -7.20
N ARG A 123 22.16 26.72 -6.59
CA ARG A 123 21.83 27.93 -5.83
C ARG A 123 21.07 28.95 -6.68
N ASP A 124 21.49 29.12 -7.94
CA ASP A 124 20.87 30.09 -8.85
C ASP A 124 19.43 29.74 -9.23
N ASP A 125 19.05 28.48 -9.06
CA ASP A 125 17.69 27.98 -9.35
C ASP A 125 16.74 28.09 -8.14
N VAL A 126 17.22 28.45 -6.94
CA VAL A 126 16.44 28.47 -5.70
C VAL A 126 15.31 29.50 -5.75
N LEU A 127 15.64 30.75 -6.08
CA LEU A 127 14.63 31.81 -6.18
C LEU A 127 13.59 31.53 -7.26
N PRO A 128 13.99 31.15 -8.51
CA PRO A 128 13.01 30.72 -9.51
C PRO A 128 12.16 29.52 -9.09
N ALA A 129 12.69 28.61 -8.27
CA ALA A 129 11.93 27.47 -7.75
C ALA A 129 10.89 27.92 -6.73
N ILE A 130 11.22 28.82 -5.82
CA ILE A 130 10.25 29.40 -4.86
C ILE A 130 9.14 30.15 -5.61
N GLU A 131 9.47 30.93 -6.64
CA GLU A 131 8.46 31.64 -7.44
C GLU A 131 7.51 30.66 -8.18
N ARG A 132 8.05 29.57 -8.75
CA ARG A 132 7.25 28.56 -9.45
C ARG A 132 6.24 27.83 -8.56
N VAL A 133 6.52 27.68 -7.28
CA VAL A 133 5.55 27.08 -6.35
C VAL A 133 4.56 28.08 -5.76
N GLY A 134 4.56 29.32 -6.24
CA GLY A 134 3.61 30.38 -5.84
C GLY A 134 4.18 31.40 -4.86
N GLY A 135 5.49 31.35 -4.58
CA GLY A 135 6.13 32.23 -3.61
C GLY A 135 6.02 31.74 -2.16
N ALA A 136 6.55 32.52 -1.23
CA ALA A 136 6.44 32.21 0.20
C ALA A 136 5.06 32.63 0.75
N PRO A 137 4.56 31.94 1.81
CA PRO A 137 5.26 30.94 2.62
C PRO A 137 5.47 29.60 1.90
N VAL A 138 6.62 28.94 2.16
CA VAL A 138 6.91 27.63 1.57
C VAL A 138 7.36 26.65 2.65
N VAL A 139 7.12 25.37 2.41
CA VAL A 139 7.62 24.25 3.21
C VAL A 139 8.84 23.68 2.55
N ILE A 140 9.94 23.66 3.28
CA ILE A 140 11.22 23.05 2.87
C ILE A 140 11.30 21.68 3.50
N LYS A 141 11.43 20.62 2.67
CA LYS A 141 11.49 19.23 3.12
C LYS A 141 12.83 18.61 2.75
N LEU A 142 13.55 18.06 3.73
CA LEU A 142 14.71 17.20 3.44
C LEU A 142 14.23 15.92 2.74
N LEU A 143 14.97 15.49 1.71
CA LEU A 143 14.70 14.21 1.05
C LEU A 143 14.95 13.04 2.00
N GLU A 144 16.00 13.15 2.81
CA GLU A 144 16.35 12.17 3.84
C GLU A 144 15.79 12.64 5.19
N GLY A 145 14.71 12.05 5.67
CA GLY A 145 14.08 12.38 6.96
C GLY A 145 12.73 11.69 7.12
N THR A 146 12.39 11.35 8.35
CA THR A 146 11.11 10.68 8.70
C THR A 146 10.43 11.41 9.86
N GLN A 147 9.13 11.18 10.05
CA GLN A 147 8.34 11.68 11.19
C GLN A 147 8.36 13.22 11.35
N GLY A 148 8.39 13.96 10.22
CA GLY A 148 8.42 15.43 10.25
C GLY A 148 9.77 16.05 10.66
N ILE A 149 10.83 15.23 10.81
CA ILE A 149 12.19 15.74 10.97
C ILE A 149 12.66 16.25 9.60
N GLY A 150 13.18 17.50 9.57
CA GLY A 150 13.61 18.14 8.33
C GLY A 150 12.49 18.73 7.49
N VAL A 151 11.34 19.06 8.12
CA VAL A 151 10.25 19.84 7.52
C VAL A 151 10.24 21.22 8.17
N ILE A 152 10.49 22.27 7.39
CA ILE A 152 10.68 23.64 7.87
C ILE A 152 9.72 24.57 7.12
N LEU A 153 8.90 25.32 7.83
CA LEU A 153 8.09 26.40 7.25
C LEU A 153 8.94 27.69 7.17
N ALA A 154 9.07 28.23 5.98
CA ALA A 154 9.73 29.50 5.73
C ALA A 154 8.68 30.56 5.39
N PRO A 155 8.50 31.59 6.23
CA PRO A 155 7.41 32.55 6.10
C PRO A 155 7.62 33.56 4.95
N ASP A 156 8.85 33.79 4.55
CA ASP A 156 9.22 34.69 3.46
C ASP A 156 10.35 34.16 2.60
N THR A 157 10.50 34.71 1.41
CA THR A 157 11.48 34.29 0.40
C THR A 157 12.93 34.41 0.87
N ARG A 158 13.29 35.42 1.70
CA ARG A 158 14.66 35.59 2.20
C ARG A 158 15.02 34.50 3.19
N VAL A 159 14.10 34.19 4.10
CA VAL A 159 14.27 33.09 5.06
C VAL A 159 14.36 31.74 4.31
N ALA A 160 13.47 31.52 3.32
CA ALA A 160 13.49 30.30 2.50
C ALA A 160 14.84 30.13 1.79
N SER A 161 15.32 31.16 1.09
CA SER A 161 16.62 31.11 0.40
C SER A 161 17.78 30.83 1.34
N ALA A 162 17.84 31.51 2.48
CA ALA A 162 18.92 31.32 3.46
C ALA A 162 18.94 29.89 4.02
N ILE A 163 17.76 29.31 4.33
CA ILE A 163 17.64 27.92 4.79
C ILE A 163 18.11 26.95 3.69
N ILE A 164 17.62 27.11 2.45
CA ILE A 164 17.94 26.22 1.35
C ILE A 164 19.43 26.27 1.03
N GLU A 165 20.03 27.46 0.94
CA GLU A 165 21.45 27.64 0.70
C GLU A 165 22.30 26.99 1.79
N THR A 166 21.88 27.12 3.05
CA THR A 166 22.57 26.48 4.19
C THR A 166 22.52 24.95 4.07
N LEU A 167 21.36 24.39 3.76
CA LEU A 167 21.18 22.95 3.59
C LEU A 167 21.94 22.41 2.38
N GLN A 168 21.94 23.14 1.25
CA GLN A 168 22.71 22.79 0.05
C GLN A 168 24.22 22.82 0.32
N SER A 169 24.70 23.81 1.10
CA SER A 169 26.11 23.89 1.51
C SER A 169 26.52 22.68 2.35
N ALA A 170 25.58 22.13 3.14
CA ALA A 170 25.74 20.90 3.88
C ALA A 170 25.48 19.63 3.02
N LYS A 171 25.40 19.77 1.68
CA LYS A 171 25.13 18.69 0.70
C LYS A 171 23.77 17.98 0.91
N GLN A 172 22.83 18.65 1.56
CA GLN A 172 21.48 18.14 1.72
C GLN A 172 20.61 18.49 0.50
N ASN A 173 19.86 17.52 0.00
CA ASN A 173 18.88 17.75 -1.04
C ASN A 173 17.53 18.10 -0.42
N VAL A 174 16.88 19.13 -0.95
CA VAL A 174 15.60 19.62 -0.41
C VAL A 174 14.55 19.77 -1.48
N LEU A 175 13.28 19.52 -1.08
CA LEU A 175 12.11 19.89 -1.84
C LEU A 175 11.59 21.24 -1.32
N ILE A 176 11.12 22.07 -2.25
CA ILE A 176 10.44 23.33 -1.97
C ILE A 176 8.98 23.12 -2.35
N GLN A 177 8.07 23.28 -1.39
CA GLN A 177 6.65 23.00 -1.59
C GLN A 177 5.81 24.18 -1.13
N ALA A 178 4.75 24.51 -1.89
CA ALA A 178 3.78 25.52 -1.48
C ALA A 178 3.20 25.16 -0.10
N PHE A 179 3.05 26.16 0.75
CA PHE A 179 2.34 25.98 2.01
C PHE A 179 0.84 26.11 1.75
N VAL A 180 0.08 25.09 2.13
CA VAL A 180 -1.38 25.04 2.02
C VAL A 180 -1.97 25.62 3.29
N GLU A 181 -2.35 26.90 3.26
CA GLU A 181 -2.79 27.65 4.45
C GLU A 181 -4.10 27.10 5.00
N GLU A 182 -4.98 26.59 4.13
CA GLU A 182 -6.30 26.05 4.50
C GLU A 182 -6.16 24.81 5.40
N SER A 183 -5.07 24.07 5.24
CA SER A 183 -4.74 22.89 6.03
C SER A 183 -3.69 23.13 7.10
N ARG A 184 -3.49 24.39 7.53
CA ARG A 184 -2.49 24.69 8.59
C ARG A 184 -2.74 23.84 9.83
N GLY A 185 -1.75 23.02 10.19
CA GLY A 185 -1.79 22.15 11.37
C GLY A 185 -2.79 21.00 11.26
N ARG A 186 -3.35 20.71 10.08
CA ARG A 186 -4.29 19.61 9.88
C ARG A 186 -3.92 18.81 8.65
N ASP A 187 -4.17 17.53 8.70
CA ASP A 187 -4.18 16.66 7.53
C ASP A 187 -5.15 15.48 7.73
N VAL A 188 -5.45 14.82 6.66
CA VAL A 188 -6.26 13.61 6.62
C VAL A 188 -5.38 12.43 6.23
N ARG A 189 -5.42 11.37 7.02
CA ARG A 189 -4.83 10.08 6.67
C ARG A 189 -5.91 9.10 6.29
N ALA A 190 -5.93 8.69 5.03
CA ALA A 190 -6.73 7.58 4.54
C ALA A 190 -5.92 6.29 4.55
N LEU A 191 -6.49 5.20 5.05
CA LEU A 191 -5.89 3.88 4.95
C LEU A 191 -6.53 3.12 3.81
N VAL A 192 -5.72 2.82 2.80
CA VAL A 192 -6.11 2.09 1.59
C VAL A 192 -5.75 0.61 1.75
N VAL A 193 -6.71 -0.27 1.47
CA VAL A 193 -6.49 -1.71 1.35
C VAL A 193 -7.14 -2.17 0.04
N GLY A 194 -6.32 -2.66 -0.88
CA GLY A 194 -6.76 -3.06 -2.22
C GLY A 194 -7.21 -1.88 -3.07
N ASP A 195 -8.50 -1.76 -3.28
CA ASP A 195 -9.16 -0.78 -4.14
C ASP A 195 -10.11 0.15 -3.37
N ARG A 196 -10.05 0.18 -2.04
CA ARG A 196 -10.92 1.01 -1.20
C ARG A 196 -10.19 1.60 0.00
N VAL A 197 -10.74 2.67 0.54
CA VAL A 197 -10.39 3.20 1.85
C VAL A 197 -11.13 2.37 2.91
N VAL A 198 -10.39 1.82 3.89
CA VAL A 198 -10.95 1.02 4.98
C VAL A 198 -11.14 1.80 6.27
N GLY A 199 -10.56 2.99 6.34
CA GLY A 199 -10.73 3.93 7.44
C GLY A 199 -9.98 5.22 7.15
N ALA A 200 -10.42 6.32 7.77
CA ALA A 200 -9.73 7.59 7.67
C ALA A 200 -9.78 8.34 9.01
N MET A 201 -8.73 9.11 9.25
CA MET A 201 -8.62 9.98 10.43
C MET A 201 -8.09 11.35 10.05
N ARG A 202 -8.61 12.39 10.69
CA ARG A 202 -8.02 13.72 10.67
C ARG A 202 -7.03 13.82 11.82
N ARG A 203 -5.84 14.36 11.54
CA ARG A 203 -4.83 14.68 12.54
C ARG A 203 -4.76 16.20 12.69
N THR A 204 -4.80 16.69 13.92
CA THR A 204 -4.72 18.11 14.22
C THR A 204 -3.56 18.37 15.17
N ALA A 205 -2.69 19.30 14.82
CA ALA A 205 -1.54 19.69 15.61
C ALA A 205 -1.94 20.38 16.93
N ALA A 206 -1.08 20.31 17.92
CA ALA A 206 -1.26 21.07 19.16
C ALA A 206 -0.75 22.52 19.01
N GLY A 207 -1.53 23.49 19.44
CA GLY A 207 -1.15 24.91 19.45
C GLY A 207 -0.86 25.47 18.05
N ASP A 208 0.23 26.23 17.91
CA ASP A 208 0.63 26.89 16.66
C ASP A 208 1.51 26.01 15.75
N GLU A 209 1.69 24.73 16.06
CA GLU A 209 2.47 23.81 15.22
C GLU A 209 1.76 23.59 13.87
N PHE A 210 2.48 23.73 12.77
CA PHE A 210 1.90 23.54 11.45
C PHE A 210 1.95 22.07 10.97
N ARG A 211 2.69 21.22 11.67
CA ARG A 211 2.81 19.78 11.36
C ARG A 211 1.84 18.99 12.23
N SER A 212 0.94 18.27 11.63
CA SER A 212 -0.16 17.50 12.25
C SER A 212 0.27 16.16 12.88
N ASN A 213 1.57 15.95 13.13
CA ASN A 213 2.08 14.69 13.66
C ASN A 213 1.61 14.39 15.09
N VAL A 214 0.92 13.27 15.31
CA VAL A 214 0.40 12.79 16.59
C VAL A 214 1.51 12.67 17.66
N HIS A 215 2.70 12.21 17.27
CA HIS A 215 3.86 12.10 18.18
C HIS A 215 4.33 13.43 18.79
N ARG A 216 3.77 14.55 18.35
CA ARG A 216 4.04 15.90 18.88
C ARG A 216 2.90 16.46 19.73
N GLY A 217 2.00 15.59 20.20
CA GLY A 217 0.87 15.98 21.02
C GLY A 217 -0.37 16.41 20.23
N GLY A 218 -0.41 16.12 18.94
CA GLY A 218 -1.60 16.31 18.12
C GLY A 218 -2.72 15.34 18.50
N THR A 219 -3.94 15.69 18.11
CA THR A 219 -5.14 14.86 18.29
C THR A 219 -5.52 14.15 17.01
N VAL A 220 -6.24 13.03 17.14
CA VAL A 220 -6.82 12.28 16.04
C VAL A 220 -8.33 12.17 16.23
N GLU A 221 -9.06 12.22 15.12
CA GLU A 221 -10.50 11.96 15.08
C GLU A 221 -10.86 11.19 13.82
N ALA A 222 -11.83 10.28 13.91
CA ALA A 222 -12.37 9.61 12.74
C ALA A 222 -13.01 10.63 11.80
N VAL A 223 -12.85 10.42 10.50
CA VAL A 223 -13.48 11.25 9.45
C VAL A 223 -14.06 10.39 8.35
N ASP A 224 -15.27 10.74 7.90
CA ASP A 224 -15.85 10.16 6.70
C ASP A 224 -15.37 10.98 5.50
N LEU A 225 -14.76 10.33 4.53
CA LEU A 225 -14.27 10.95 3.30
C LEU A 225 -15.37 10.98 2.25
N ASP A 226 -15.38 12.03 1.46
CA ASP A 226 -16.17 12.06 0.24
C ASP A 226 -15.51 11.22 -0.87
N GLU A 227 -16.25 11.01 -1.96
CA GLU A 227 -15.82 10.17 -3.10
C GLU A 227 -14.51 10.67 -3.74
N GLU A 228 -14.28 11.98 -3.77
CA GLU A 228 -13.07 12.57 -4.37
C GLU A 228 -11.83 12.25 -3.55
N TYR A 229 -11.90 12.38 -2.22
CA TYR A 229 -10.81 12.02 -1.32
C TYR A 229 -10.53 10.52 -1.34
N GLU A 230 -11.56 9.67 -1.30
CA GLU A 230 -11.40 8.23 -1.39
C GLU A 230 -10.76 7.80 -2.71
N ALA A 231 -11.27 8.30 -3.84
CA ALA A 231 -10.74 7.99 -5.17
C ALA A 231 -9.28 8.45 -5.32
N THR A 232 -8.95 9.64 -4.80
CA THR A 232 -7.59 10.18 -4.82
C THR A 232 -6.64 9.32 -3.99
N ALA A 233 -7.04 8.92 -2.78
CA ALA A 233 -6.22 8.07 -1.91
C ALA A 233 -5.96 6.70 -2.53
N VAL A 234 -7.00 6.04 -3.06
CA VAL A 234 -6.88 4.74 -3.73
C VAL A 234 -5.98 4.85 -4.96
N ARG A 235 -6.21 5.86 -5.82
CA ARG A 235 -5.40 6.08 -7.01
C ARG A 235 -3.94 6.36 -6.67
N ALA A 236 -3.66 7.18 -5.65
CA ALA A 236 -2.30 7.48 -5.20
C ALA A 236 -1.56 6.21 -4.72
N ALA A 237 -2.21 5.35 -3.93
CA ALA A 237 -1.62 4.07 -3.51
C ALA A 237 -1.32 3.15 -4.71
N GLN A 238 -2.28 3.01 -5.63
CA GLN A 238 -2.17 2.11 -6.79
C GLN A 238 -1.05 2.51 -7.76
N ILE A 239 -0.92 3.81 -8.09
CA ILE A 239 0.14 4.27 -9.00
C ILE A 239 1.54 4.13 -8.40
N MET A 240 1.66 4.09 -7.07
CA MET A 240 2.90 3.76 -6.39
C MET A 240 3.24 2.27 -6.47
N GLY A 241 2.27 1.40 -6.74
CA GLY A 241 2.41 -0.05 -6.68
C GLY A 241 2.17 -0.61 -5.28
N LEU A 242 1.28 0.03 -4.51
CA LEU A 242 0.92 -0.36 -3.15
C LEU A 242 -0.55 -0.77 -3.09
N ARG A 243 -0.83 -1.85 -2.38
CA ARG A 243 -2.18 -2.33 -2.09
C ARG A 243 -2.58 -2.10 -0.63
N VAL A 244 -1.59 -1.89 0.24
CA VAL A 244 -1.81 -1.48 1.64
C VAL A 244 -0.99 -0.22 1.88
N ALA A 245 -1.66 0.91 2.05
CA ALA A 245 -0.98 2.20 2.18
C ALA A 245 -1.73 3.18 3.09
N GLY A 246 -0.96 3.99 3.81
CA GLY A 246 -1.48 5.21 4.43
C GLY A 246 -1.23 6.40 3.52
N VAL A 247 -2.29 7.07 3.08
CA VAL A 247 -2.20 8.24 2.21
C VAL A 247 -2.50 9.49 3.02
N ASP A 248 -1.53 10.38 3.13
CA ASP A 248 -1.64 11.63 3.85
C ASP A 248 -1.99 12.75 2.87
N MET A 249 -3.11 13.43 3.12
CA MET A 249 -3.67 14.46 2.25
C MET A 249 -3.93 15.76 3.01
N LEU A 250 -3.67 16.88 2.36
CA LEU A 250 -4.14 18.19 2.80
C LEU A 250 -5.51 18.49 2.19
N GLU A 251 -6.32 19.21 2.94
CA GLU A 251 -7.61 19.74 2.49
C GLU A 251 -7.33 21.07 1.75
N GLY A 252 -7.14 21.01 0.42
CA GLY A 252 -6.93 22.19 -0.43
C GLY A 252 -8.25 22.82 -0.87
N THR A 253 -8.20 24.06 -1.39
CA THR A 253 -9.37 24.79 -1.88
C THR A 253 -10.07 24.07 -3.03
N ASP A 254 -9.30 23.42 -3.89
CA ASP A 254 -9.79 22.76 -5.11
C ASP A 254 -9.82 21.21 -4.97
N GLY A 255 -9.82 20.69 -3.75
CA GLY A 255 -9.86 19.25 -3.45
C GLY A 255 -8.62 18.72 -2.73
N PRO A 256 -8.47 17.37 -2.62
CA PRO A 256 -7.40 16.74 -1.87
C PRO A 256 -6.03 16.92 -2.50
N LEU A 257 -5.02 17.24 -1.68
CA LEU A 257 -3.64 17.37 -2.09
C LEU A 257 -2.78 16.32 -1.36
N VAL A 258 -2.33 15.30 -2.08
CA VAL A 258 -1.53 14.21 -1.50
C VAL A 258 -0.14 14.71 -1.12
N MET A 259 0.21 14.54 0.14
CA MET A 259 1.54 14.87 0.67
C MET A 259 2.51 13.70 0.65
N GLU A 260 2.01 12.52 1.00
CA GLU A 260 2.83 11.33 1.22
C GLU A 260 1.98 10.06 1.08
N VAL A 261 2.60 9.00 0.55
CA VAL A 261 2.03 7.65 0.51
C VAL A 261 2.95 6.71 1.27
N ASN A 262 2.46 6.15 2.37
CA ASN A 262 3.23 5.32 3.29
C ASN A 262 2.98 3.84 3.05
N SER A 263 4.02 3.08 2.67
CA SER A 263 3.95 1.63 2.41
C SER A 263 3.86 0.75 3.66
N SER A 264 4.11 1.30 4.84
CA SER A 264 4.03 0.58 6.12
C SER A 264 3.36 1.49 7.16
N PRO A 265 2.07 1.82 6.97
CA PRO A 265 1.37 2.75 7.87
C PRO A 265 1.28 2.18 9.28
N GLY A 266 1.35 3.07 10.30
CA GLY A 266 0.99 2.74 11.67
C GLY A 266 -0.52 2.52 11.75
N LEU A 267 -0.95 1.49 12.47
CA LEU A 267 -2.36 1.15 12.63
C LEU A 267 -2.97 1.73 13.92
N GLU A 268 -2.15 1.98 14.95
CA GLU A 268 -2.60 2.39 16.28
C GLU A 268 -3.55 3.60 16.23
N GLY A 269 -3.08 4.73 15.74
CA GLY A 269 -3.89 5.95 15.75
C GLY A 269 -5.17 5.89 14.94
N ILE A 270 -5.20 5.14 13.84
CA ILE A 270 -6.42 5.01 13.02
C ILE A 270 -7.39 3.99 13.62
N GLU A 271 -6.92 2.88 14.18
CA GLU A 271 -7.75 1.92 14.88
C GLU A 271 -8.34 2.55 16.16
N GLU A 272 -7.54 3.33 16.91
CA GLU A 272 -8.00 4.09 18.08
C GLU A 272 -9.06 5.14 17.72
N ALA A 273 -8.82 5.91 16.64
CA ALA A 273 -9.76 6.96 16.23
C ALA A 273 -11.07 6.40 15.69
N THR A 274 -11.02 5.31 14.91
CA THR A 274 -12.18 4.78 14.18
C THR A 274 -12.88 3.62 14.88
N GLY A 275 -12.20 2.91 15.78
CA GLY A 275 -12.70 1.68 16.38
C GLY A 275 -12.84 0.52 15.39
N LEU A 276 -12.16 0.57 14.21
CA LEU A 276 -12.28 -0.41 13.15
C LEU A 276 -11.10 -1.39 13.15
N ASP A 277 -11.36 -2.68 12.85
CA ASP A 277 -10.34 -3.72 12.71
C ASP A 277 -9.58 -3.59 11.37
N ILE A 278 -8.71 -2.61 11.31
CA ILE A 278 -7.92 -2.32 10.11
C ILE A 278 -6.93 -3.44 9.80
N ALA A 279 -6.30 -4.00 10.83
CA ALA A 279 -5.39 -5.14 10.67
C ALA A 279 -6.13 -6.33 10.03
N GLY A 280 -7.36 -6.57 10.46
CA GLY A 280 -8.20 -7.61 9.89
C GLY A 280 -8.52 -7.39 8.42
N GLU A 281 -8.80 -6.17 8.01
CA GLU A 281 -9.04 -5.83 6.59
C GLU A 281 -7.81 -6.11 5.72
N VAL A 282 -6.59 -5.83 6.24
CA VAL A 282 -5.34 -6.17 5.55
C VAL A 282 -5.20 -7.69 5.38
N VAL A 283 -5.44 -8.47 6.44
CA VAL A 283 -5.33 -9.94 6.38
C VAL A 283 -6.39 -10.52 5.45
N ASP A 284 -7.65 -10.06 5.53
CA ASP A 284 -8.74 -10.51 4.65
C ASP A 284 -8.43 -10.19 3.18
N PHE A 285 -7.82 -9.04 2.90
CA PHE A 285 -7.38 -8.70 1.56
C PHE A 285 -6.28 -9.65 1.06
N VAL A 286 -5.26 -9.93 1.87
CA VAL A 286 -4.16 -10.85 1.50
C VAL A 286 -4.69 -12.25 1.24
N ASP A 287 -5.57 -12.78 2.11
CA ASP A 287 -6.18 -14.10 1.94
C ASP A 287 -7.00 -14.20 0.64
N ASN A 288 -7.76 -13.15 0.34
CA ASN A 288 -8.50 -13.08 -0.92
C ASN A 288 -7.59 -13.07 -2.15
N GLN A 289 -6.45 -12.36 -2.09
CA GLN A 289 -5.50 -12.30 -3.20
C GLN A 289 -4.73 -13.61 -3.39
N VAL A 290 -4.40 -14.32 -2.32
CA VAL A 290 -3.79 -15.65 -2.39
C VAL A 290 -4.78 -16.66 -3.00
N ALA A 291 -6.03 -16.58 -2.61
CA ALA A 291 -7.09 -17.45 -3.14
C ALA A 291 -7.46 -17.12 -4.60
N PHE A 292 -7.30 -15.84 -5.00
CA PHE A 292 -7.61 -15.35 -6.34
C PHE A 292 -6.63 -14.25 -6.74
N PRO A 293 -5.49 -14.62 -7.35
CA PRO A 293 -4.47 -13.65 -7.76
C PRO A 293 -4.98 -12.70 -8.85
N GLU A 294 -5.14 -11.42 -8.50
CA GLU A 294 -5.41 -10.35 -9.47
C GLU A 294 -4.09 -9.82 -10.02
N LEU A 295 -3.89 -9.94 -11.33
CA LEU A 295 -2.74 -9.35 -12.00
C LEU A 295 -2.98 -7.86 -12.23
N ASP A 296 -2.19 -7.00 -11.59
CA ASP A 296 -2.27 -5.55 -11.82
C ASP A 296 -1.61 -5.17 -13.15
N VAL A 297 -2.41 -5.12 -14.19
CA VAL A 297 -1.98 -4.67 -15.54
C VAL A 297 -2.11 -3.16 -15.74
N ARG A 298 -2.64 -2.42 -14.77
CA ARG A 298 -2.91 -0.97 -14.89
C ARG A 298 -1.66 -0.13 -15.08
N GLN A 299 -0.52 -0.59 -14.54
CA GLN A 299 0.76 0.09 -14.75
C GLN A 299 1.28 -0.02 -16.19
N ARG A 300 0.80 -1.00 -16.96
CA ARG A 300 1.25 -1.29 -18.33
C ARG A 300 0.21 -0.99 -19.40
N LEU A 301 -1.06 -1.00 -19.05
CA LEU A 301 -2.17 -0.76 -19.97
C LEU A 301 -3.06 0.36 -19.42
N SER A 302 -3.44 1.32 -20.25
CA SER A 302 -4.50 2.31 -19.96
C SER A 302 -5.85 1.60 -20.01
N VAL A 303 -6.19 0.86 -18.96
CA VAL A 303 -7.46 0.13 -18.88
C VAL A 303 -8.47 0.95 -18.10
N SER A 304 -9.74 0.92 -18.53
CA SER A 304 -10.86 1.62 -17.85
C SER A 304 -11.01 1.12 -16.40
N THR A 305 -11.49 1.99 -15.52
CA THR A 305 -11.76 1.66 -14.13
C THR A 305 -12.63 0.40 -14.01
N GLY A 306 -12.22 -0.55 -13.17
CA GLY A 306 -12.93 -1.82 -12.94
C GLY A 306 -12.62 -2.96 -13.91
N TYR A 307 -11.84 -2.70 -14.99
CA TYR A 307 -11.35 -3.75 -15.88
C TYR A 307 -9.92 -4.17 -15.50
N GLY A 308 -9.60 -5.45 -15.68
CA GLY A 308 -8.28 -5.98 -15.39
C GLY A 308 -8.07 -7.39 -15.88
N VAL A 309 -6.89 -7.93 -15.58
CA VAL A 309 -6.56 -9.33 -15.82
C VAL A 309 -6.53 -10.04 -14.48
N ALA A 310 -7.18 -11.20 -14.42
CA ALA A 310 -7.15 -12.05 -13.23
C ALA A 310 -6.96 -13.51 -13.66
N GLU A 311 -6.38 -14.30 -12.75
CA GLU A 311 -6.26 -15.73 -12.93
C GLU A 311 -7.42 -16.44 -12.22
N MET A 312 -8.11 -17.33 -12.93
CA MET A 312 -9.26 -18.08 -12.42
C MET A 312 -8.94 -19.57 -12.44
N LEU A 313 -9.09 -20.24 -11.30
CA LEU A 313 -8.86 -21.68 -11.17
C LEU A 313 -10.16 -22.46 -11.45
N VAL A 314 -10.10 -23.43 -12.34
CA VAL A 314 -11.17 -24.42 -12.56
C VAL A 314 -11.07 -25.47 -11.45
N ARG A 315 -11.89 -25.34 -10.42
CA ARG A 315 -11.89 -26.23 -9.26
C ARG A 315 -12.53 -27.57 -9.57
N GLU A 316 -12.08 -28.65 -8.94
CA GLU A 316 -12.62 -29.99 -9.12
C GLU A 316 -14.13 -30.09 -8.78
N ASP A 317 -14.58 -29.34 -7.79
CA ASP A 317 -15.96 -29.24 -7.33
C ASP A 317 -16.73 -28.09 -8.02
N GLY A 318 -16.12 -27.42 -9.01
CA GLY A 318 -16.65 -26.25 -9.65
C GLY A 318 -17.61 -26.55 -10.82
N LEU A 319 -18.46 -25.59 -11.16
CA LEU A 319 -19.45 -25.69 -12.24
C LEU A 319 -18.82 -25.79 -13.63
N TRP A 320 -17.56 -25.41 -13.81
CA TRP A 320 -16.90 -25.32 -15.13
C TRP A 320 -16.25 -26.62 -15.59
N VAL A 321 -16.02 -27.57 -14.68
CA VAL A 321 -15.38 -28.85 -15.04
C VAL A 321 -16.28 -29.60 -16.04
N GLY A 322 -15.72 -29.95 -17.20
CA GLY A 322 -16.43 -30.65 -18.27
C GLY A 322 -17.31 -29.76 -19.16
N GLN A 323 -17.34 -28.45 -18.92
CA GLN A 323 -17.94 -27.46 -19.81
C GLN A 323 -16.89 -26.93 -20.79
N THR A 324 -17.33 -26.40 -21.91
CA THR A 324 -16.47 -25.61 -22.80
C THR A 324 -16.37 -24.17 -22.29
N ILE A 325 -15.32 -23.43 -22.72
CA ILE A 325 -15.19 -21.99 -22.40
C ILE A 325 -16.46 -21.24 -22.84
N GLY A 326 -17.09 -21.60 -23.97
CA GLY A 326 -18.31 -20.99 -24.45
C GLY A 326 -19.52 -21.24 -23.53
N GLU A 327 -19.58 -22.42 -22.90
CA GLU A 327 -20.67 -22.80 -21.97
C GLU A 327 -20.44 -22.30 -20.54
N SER A 328 -19.22 -21.86 -20.20
CA SER A 328 -18.85 -21.42 -18.86
C SER A 328 -19.52 -20.11 -18.40
N GLY A 329 -20.14 -19.37 -19.32
CA GLY A 329 -20.75 -18.06 -19.07
C GLY A 329 -19.75 -16.90 -18.97
N LEU A 330 -18.46 -17.15 -19.20
CA LEU A 330 -17.43 -16.09 -19.17
C LEU A 330 -17.65 -15.06 -20.29
N LEU A 331 -17.91 -15.52 -21.50
CA LEU A 331 -18.11 -14.65 -22.67
C LEU A 331 -19.39 -13.80 -22.53
N ASP A 332 -20.45 -14.33 -21.91
CA ASP A 332 -21.71 -13.62 -21.68
C ASP A 332 -21.57 -12.46 -20.67
N ARG A 333 -20.46 -12.45 -19.92
CA ARG A 333 -20.08 -11.41 -18.94
C ARG A 333 -18.93 -10.53 -19.44
N ASP A 334 -18.68 -10.51 -20.74
CA ASP A 334 -17.55 -9.77 -21.33
C ASP A 334 -16.18 -10.12 -20.75
N ILE A 335 -16.01 -11.40 -20.34
CA ILE A 335 -14.75 -11.93 -19.83
C ILE A 335 -14.07 -12.75 -20.92
N SER A 336 -12.91 -12.29 -21.38
CA SER A 336 -12.09 -12.96 -22.39
C SER A 336 -11.02 -13.83 -21.75
N VAL A 337 -10.92 -15.10 -22.14
CA VAL A 337 -9.83 -15.97 -21.71
C VAL A 337 -8.62 -15.74 -22.60
N LEU A 338 -7.54 -15.15 -22.04
CA LEU A 338 -6.31 -14.85 -22.75
C LEU A 338 -5.40 -16.09 -22.89
N THR A 339 -5.27 -16.84 -21.80
CA THR A 339 -4.54 -18.12 -21.81
C THR A 339 -5.22 -19.14 -20.90
N LEU A 340 -5.02 -20.42 -21.24
CA LEU A 340 -5.38 -21.56 -20.38
C LEU A 340 -4.10 -22.34 -20.08
N HIS A 341 -3.83 -22.53 -18.78
CA HIS A 341 -2.71 -23.34 -18.31
C HIS A 341 -3.26 -24.68 -17.80
N ARG A 342 -2.74 -25.78 -18.34
CA ARG A 342 -3.05 -27.15 -17.93
C ARG A 342 -1.77 -27.89 -17.59
N GLY A 343 -1.45 -28.00 -16.33
CA GLY A 343 -0.14 -28.44 -15.88
C GLY A 343 0.97 -27.54 -16.47
N ALA A 344 1.95 -28.13 -17.14
CA ALA A 344 3.03 -27.39 -17.82
C ALA A 344 2.64 -26.84 -19.21
N GLN A 345 1.45 -27.15 -19.73
CA GLN A 345 1.02 -26.71 -21.05
C GLN A 345 0.32 -25.36 -20.99
N VAL A 346 0.81 -24.39 -21.78
CA VAL A 346 0.18 -23.07 -21.96
C VAL A 346 -0.53 -23.04 -23.31
N ILE A 347 -1.83 -22.75 -23.30
CA ILE A 347 -2.67 -22.66 -24.51
C ILE A 347 -3.07 -21.18 -24.65
N PRO A 348 -2.43 -20.41 -25.51
CA PRO A 348 -2.76 -19.02 -25.73
C PRO A 348 -4.04 -18.89 -26.55
N ASN A 349 -4.86 -17.88 -26.24
CA ASN A 349 -6.09 -17.55 -26.93
C ASN A 349 -6.98 -18.80 -27.21
N PRO A 350 -7.39 -19.55 -26.15
CA PRO A 350 -8.13 -20.78 -26.32
C PRO A 350 -9.50 -20.49 -26.96
N ARG A 351 -9.91 -21.35 -27.90
CA ARG A 351 -11.21 -21.22 -28.57
C ARG A 351 -12.35 -21.56 -27.62
N GLY A 352 -13.52 -20.96 -27.84
CA GLY A 352 -14.74 -21.19 -27.05
C GLY A 352 -15.19 -22.66 -26.92
N GLN A 353 -14.81 -23.53 -27.88
CA GLN A 353 -15.06 -24.96 -27.85
C GLN A 353 -14.07 -25.77 -26.98
N ARG A 354 -13.07 -25.12 -26.40
CA ARG A 354 -12.10 -25.79 -25.52
C ARG A 354 -12.77 -26.21 -24.24
N MET A 355 -12.71 -27.51 -23.92
CA MET A 355 -13.22 -28.08 -22.69
C MET A 355 -12.32 -27.70 -21.51
N LEU A 356 -12.92 -27.33 -20.40
CA LEU A 356 -12.28 -27.00 -19.13
C LEU A 356 -12.16 -28.26 -18.28
N GLU A 357 -10.98 -28.51 -17.75
CA GLU A 357 -10.69 -29.64 -16.87
C GLU A 357 -10.35 -29.12 -15.45
N ALA A 358 -10.50 -29.98 -14.45
CA ALA A 358 -10.11 -29.66 -13.10
C ALA A 358 -8.64 -29.21 -13.02
N ASN A 359 -8.36 -28.19 -12.23
CA ASN A 359 -7.05 -27.57 -12.04
C ASN A 359 -6.52 -26.79 -13.27
N ASP A 360 -7.34 -26.55 -14.30
CA ASP A 360 -7.02 -25.57 -15.32
C ASP A 360 -6.94 -24.16 -14.70
N ARG A 361 -5.95 -23.38 -15.09
CA ARG A 361 -5.78 -21.98 -14.69
C ARG A 361 -6.04 -21.09 -15.91
N LEU A 362 -7.05 -20.23 -15.81
CA LEU A 362 -7.49 -19.34 -16.86
C LEU A 362 -6.98 -17.92 -16.59
N LEU A 363 -6.13 -17.38 -17.43
CA LEU A 363 -5.81 -15.95 -17.41
C LEU A 363 -6.89 -15.21 -18.17
N CYS A 364 -7.70 -14.43 -17.47
CA CYS A 364 -8.89 -13.75 -18.00
C CYS A 364 -8.71 -12.23 -18.00
N PHE A 365 -9.25 -11.56 -19.02
CA PHE A 365 -9.41 -10.10 -19.08
C PHE A 365 -10.89 -9.76 -19.10
N GLY A 366 -11.31 -8.82 -18.24
CA GLY A 366 -12.69 -8.37 -18.16
C GLY A 366 -12.93 -7.48 -16.94
N ARG A 367 -14.20 -7.32 -16.55
CA ARG A 367 -14.58 -6.60 -15.33
C ARG A 367 -14.19 -7.45 -14.12
N LEU A 368 -13.34 -6.92 -13.24
CA LEU A 368 -12.84 -7.63 -12.05
C LEU A 368 -13.99 -8.01 -11.09
N GLU A 369 -15.01 -7.16 -10.98
CA GLU A 369 -16.19 -7.43 -10.17
C GLU A 369 -16.95 -8.66 -10.67
N GLU A 370 -17.18 -8.76 -11.99
CA GLU A 370 -17.85 -9.90 -12.62
C GLU A 370 -17.05 -11.19 -12.43
N MET A 371 -15.72 -11.14 -12.61
CA MET A 371 -14.85 -12.30 -12.40
C MET A 371 -14.89 -12.76 -10.94
N ARG A 372 -14.86 -11.81 -9.99
CA ARG A 372 -14.94 -12.11 -8.55
C ARG A 372 -16.27 -12.76 -8.17
N ASP A 373 -17.36 -12.35 -8.81
CA ASP A 373 -18.70 -12.90 -8.58
C ASP A 373 -18.87 -14.33 -9.07
N MET A 374 -18.03 -14.79 -9.98
CA MET A 374 -18.04 -16.16 -10.51
C MET A 374 -17.28 -17.17 -9.63
N ILE A 375 -16.53 -16.70 -8.62
CA ILE A 375 -15.82 -17.58 -7.70
C ILE A 375 -16.81 -18.03 -6.60
N PRO A 376 -16.93 -19.35 -6.34
CA PRO A 376 -17.79 -19.83 -5.27
C PRO A 376 -17.36 -19.28 -3.92
N ASP A 377 -18.33 -18.84 -3.15
CA ASP A 377 -18.22 -18.13 -1.89
C ASP A 377 -17.23 -18.77 -0.90
N ARG A 378 -16.03 -18.22 -0.80
CA ARG A 378 -15.33 -18.17 0.47
C ARG A 378 -15.55 -16.78 1.05
N ARG A 379 -16.71 -16.62 1.76
CA ARG A 379 -17.08 -15.42 2.54
C ARG A 379 -17.13 -14.13 1.72
N ARG A 380 -18.14 -13.94 0.89
CA ARG A 380 -18.62 -12.62 0.51
C ARG A 380 -18.88 -11.81 1.79
N ARG A 381 -17.96 -10.95 2.13
CA ARG A 381 -18.22 -9.85 3.05
C ARG A 381 -17.85 -8.55 2.34
N ARG A 382 -18.81 -7.97 1.61
CA ARG A 382 -19.04 -6.54 1.69
C ARG A 382 -19.50 -6.25 3.12
N SER A 383 -18.65 -6.48 4.11
CA SER A 383 -18.94 -6.07 5.46
C SER A 383 -18.34 -4.69 5.68
N LYS A 384 -19.09 -3.81 6.29
CA LYS A 384 -18.50 -2.68 7.02
C LYS A 384 -17.28 -3.21 7.77
N VAL A 385 -16.18 -2.44 7.76
CA VAL A 385 -14.98 -2.77 8.54
C VAL A 385 -15.42 -3.13 9.96
N ARG A 386 -14.93 -4.25 10.48
CA ARG A 386 -15.39 -4.73 11.79
C ARG A 386 -14.89 -3.80 12.90
N PRO A 387 -15.67 -3.64 13.98
CA PRO A 387 -15.17 -3.02 15.20
C PRO A 387 -13.94 -3.78 15.73
N LEU A 388 -13.00 -3.04 16.30
CA LEU A 388 -11.86 -3.61 17.01
C LEU A 388 -12.36 -4.44 18.21
N PRO A 389 -11.86 -5.66 18.45
CA PRO A 389 -12.09 -6.36 19.70
C PRO A 389 -11.40 -5.58 20.83
N ILE A 390 -12.19 -4.99 21.72
CA ILE A 390 -11.72 -4.22 22.88
C ILE A 390 -12.00 -5.04 24.12
N ASP A 391 -11.02 -5.16 25.00
CA ASP A 391 -11.18 -5.71 26.34
C ASP A 391 -12.13 -4.81 27.14
N PRO A 392 -13.25 -5.33 27.66
CA PRO A 392 -14.24 -4.54 28.39
C PRO A 392 -13.71 -3.89 29.68
N GLU A 393 -12.65 -4.45 30.29
CA GLU A 393 -12.13 -3.95 31.57
C GLU A 393 -11.03 -2.91 31.38
N SER A 394 -10.17 -3.07 30.37
CA SER A 394 -9.05 -2.14 30.11
C SER A 394 -9.35 -1.06 29.09
N GLY A 395 -10.39 -1.22 28.28
CA GLY A 395 -10.71 -0.31 27.15
C GLY A 395 -9.64 -0.29 26.05
N ARG A 396 -8.73 -1.27 26.08
CA ARG A 396 -7.65 -1.44 25.08
C ARG A 396 -7.92 -2.64 24.18
N PRO A 397 -7.29 -2.72 23.01
CA PRO A 397 -7.33 -3.94 22.19
C PRO A 397 -6.91 -5.14 23.04
N VAL A 398 -7.63 -6.28 22.90
CA VAL A 398 -7.38 -7.48 23.68
C VAL A 398 -5.94 -7.92 23.48
N ASP A 399 -5.12 -7.80 24.54
CA ASP A 399 -3.80 -8.41 24.62
C ASP A 399 -3.99 -9.83 25.14
N ASP A 400 -4.19 -10.80 24.27
CA ASP A 400 -3.97 -12.18 24.67
C ASP A 400 -2.48 -12.35 24.95
N GLU A 401 -2.14 -12.69 26.19
CA GLU A 401 -0.78 -13.01 26.61
C GLU A 401 -0.27 -14.13 25.69
N ILE A 402 0.57 -13.74 24.72
CA ILE A 402 1.29 -14.71 23.89
C ILE A 402 2.41 -15.24 24.76
N GLU A 403 2.24 -16.45 25.33
CA GLU A 403 3.38 -17.23 25.82
C GLU A 403 4.33 -17.47 24.63
N VAL A 404 5.53 -16.87 24.74
CA VAL A 404 6.64 -16.92 23.77
C VAL A 404 7.32 -18.30 23.79
#